data_f399acd96e3d6d63cbf14425c913ba28
#
_entry.id   f399acd96e3d6d63cbf14425c913ba28
#
_cell.length_a   1.000
_cell.length_b   1.000
_cell.length_c   1.000
_cell.angle_alpha   90.00
_cell.angle_beta   90.00
_cell.angle_gamma   90.00
#
_symmetry.space_group_name_H-M   'P 1'
#
loop_
_entity.id
_entity.type
_entity.pdbx_description
1 polymer ?
#
loop_
_entity_poly.entity_id
_entity_poly.type
_entity_poly.pdbx_seq_one_letter_code
_entity_poly.pdbx_strand_id
1 'polypeptide(L)'
;FSPAKMWIHGLQQLKKPLLHLHTQFNKEIPWDTMDMDFMNLNQSAHGDREFGHICTRMRIRRKVVVGYWKEEETLHKIAVWMRVCAGWADSQDMLIIRFGDQMNNVAVTDGDKVEAEQRMGYHVDYCPVSELMEYHKDIKNEEVDALVATYFKEYDHDASLEDKSTEAYQKVWNAAKAELAIRAILKAKGAKGFTTNFDDLGDIEYNGFDQIPGLASQRLMAEGYGFGAEGDWKSAALYRTVWVMNQGLPKGCSFLEDYTLNFDGANSSILQSHMLEVCPLIAANKPRLEVHFLGIGIRKSQTARLVFTSKVGTGCTATIVAVSYTHL
;
A
#
# COMPACT_ATOMS: atom_id res chain seq x y z
N PHE A 1 37.22 9.40 2.57
CA PHE A 1 38.00 10.51 2.01
C PHE A 1 37.90 11.73 2.91
N SER A 2 39.01 12.26 3.37
CA SER A 2 39.08 13.22 4.48
C SER A 2 38.53 14.64 4.19
N PRO A 3 38.70 15.30 3.04
CA PRO A 3 38.20 16.68 2.90
C PRO A 3 36.70 16.76 2.72
N ALA A 4 35.94 16.37 3.77
CA ALA A 4 34.48 16.32 3.75
C ALA A 4 33.81 17.69 3.53
N LYS A 5 34.51 18.78 3.81
CA LYS A 5 34.00 20.13 3.58
C LYS A 5 33.62 20.39 2.10
N MET A 6 34.22 19.70 1.16
CA MET A 6 33.90 19.83 -0.27
C MET A 6 32.48 19.36 -0.63
N TRP A 7 31.86 18.54 0.21
CA TRP A 7 30.51 18.04 -0.01
C TRP A 7 29.39 19.02 0.35
N ILE A 8 29.68 20.10 1.08
CA ILE A 8 28.68 21.03 1.62
C ILE A 8 27.73 21.53 0.55
N HIS A 9 28.24 22.03 -0.56
CA HIS A 9 27.42 22.62 -1.64
C HIS A 9 26.57 21.56 -2.33
N GLY A 10 27.09 20.34 -2.55
CA GLY A 10 26.31 19.23 -3.10
C GLY A 10 25.20 18.81 -2.14
N LEU A 11 25.50 18.69 -0.85
CA LEU A 11 24.53 18.30 0.18
C LEU A 11 23.41 19.35 0.35
N GLN A 12 23.70 20.64 0.18
CA GLN A 12 22.69 21.72 0.23
C GLN A 12 21.66 21.58 -0.89
N GLN A 13 22.05 21.04 -2.03
CA GLN A 13 21.18 20.86 -3.20
C GLN A 13 20.49 19.48 -3.20
N LEU A 14 20.94 18.55 -2.39
CA LEU A 14 20.40 17.19 -2.32
C LEU A 14 19.04 17.20 -1.61
N LYS A 15 17.96 17.01 -2.38
CA LYS A 15 16.58 16.87 -1.88
C LYS A 15 16.11 15.40 -1.95
N LYS A 16 16.97 14.48 -1.56
CA LYS A 16 16.70 13.03 -1.61
C LYS A 16 17.08 12.38 -0.28
N PRO A 17 16.44 11.26 0.07
CA PRO A 17 16.88 10.45 1.20
C PRO A 17 18.36 10.07 1.04
N LEU A 18 19.13 10.18 2.11
CA LEU A 18 20.57 9.92 2.11
C LEU A 18 20.90 8.67 2.92
N LEU A 19 21.69 7.77 2.33
CA LEU A 19 22.35 6.68 3.03
C LEU A 19 23.85 6.96 3.08
N HIS A 20 24.43 6.86 4.25
CA HIS A 20 25.88 6.94 4.49
C HIS A 20 26.39 5.52 4.76
N LEU A 21 27.08 4.95 3.80
CA LEU A 21 27.72 3.64 3.93
C LEU A 21 29.14 3.80 4.49
N HIS A 22 29.36 3.33 5.69
CA HIS A 22 30.70 3.21 6.30
C HIS A 22 31.33 1.89 5.84
N THR A 23 32.23 1.99 4.89
CA THR A 23 32.91 0.85 4.28
C THR A 23 34.30 1.27 3.81
N GLN A 24 35.10 0.34 3.36
CA GLN A 24 36.40 0.64 2.79
C GLN A 24 36.77 -0.34 1.66
N PHE A 25 37.86 -0.05 0.97
CA PHE A 25 38.25 -0.81 -0.19
C PHE A 25 38.65 -2.26 0.15
N ASN A 26 39.54 -2.46 1.14
CA ASN A 26 39.91 -3.77 1.63
C ASN A 26 39.08 -4.19 2.84
N LYS A 27 38.78 -5.50 2.96
CA LYS A 27 38.03 -6.05 4.08
C LYS A 27 38.82 -6.08 5.37
N GLU A 28 40.10 -6.52 5.25
CA GLU A 28 40.97 -6.81 6.38
C GLU A 28 42.25 -5.95 6.32
N ILE A 29 42.86 -5.74 7.47
CA ILE A 29 44.13 -5.04 7.61
C ILE A 29 45.25 -6.10 7.58
N PRO A 30 46.18 -6.06 6.60
CA PRO A 30 47.32 -6.96 6.55
C PRO A 30 48.39 -6.47 7.54
N TRP A 31 48.24 -6.80 8.81
CA TRP A 31 49.04 -6.26 9.92
C TRP A 31 50.52 -6.34 9.71
N ASP A 32 50.99 -7.43 9.08
CA ASP A 32 52.42 -7.67 8.89
C ASP A 32 53.05 -6.89 7.70
N THR A 33 52.23 -6.43 6.76
CA THR A 33 52.69 -5.80 5.51
C THR A 33 52.07 -4.44 5.25
N MET A 34 51.23 -3.95 6.18
CA MET A 34 50.55 -2.67 6.03
C MET A 34 51.57 -1.50 5.99
N ASP A 35 51.38 -0.63 5.04
CA ASP A 35 52.17 0.58 4.84
C ASP A 35 51.25 1.84 4.76
N MET A 36 51.84 3.00 4.51
CA MET A 36 51.14 4.27 4.40
C MET A 36 50.22 4.31 3.16
N ASP A 37 50.56 3.63 2.09
CA ASP A 37 49.73 3.60 0.88
C ASP A 37 48.48 2.77 1.13
N PHE A 38 48.62 1.63 1.82
CA PHE A 38 47.46 0.85 2.24
C PHE A 38 46.55 1.67 3.18
N MET A 39 47.13 2.38 4.16
CA MET A 39 46.35 3.21 5.07
C MET A 39 45.60 4.33 4.34
N ASN A 40 46.24 4.98 3.37
CA ASN A 40 45.61 6.04 2.58
C ASN A 40 44.47 5.48 1.70
N LEU A 41 44.64 4.30 1.11
CA LEU A 41 43.59 3.65 0.31
C LEU A 41 42.39 3.26 1.17
N ASN A 42 42.59 2.95 2.44
CA ASN A 42 41.57 2.50 3.38
C ASN A 42 41.22 3.55 4.46
N GLN A 43 41.31 4.83 4.13
CA GLN A 43 41.08 5.94 5.05
C GLN A 43 39.60 6.24 5.33
N SER A 44 38.73 5.25 5.25
CA SER A 44 37.26 5.44 5.34
C SER A 44 36.83 5.90 6.72
N ALA A 45 37.33 5.29 7.79
CA ALA A 45 36.94 5.67 9.16
C ALA A 45 37.20 7.16 9.45
N HIS A 46 38.29 7.71 8.91
CA HIS A 46 38.62 9.12 9.02
C HIS A 46 37.64 9.99 8.20
N GLY A 47 37.47 9.65 6.91
CA GLY A 47 36.59 10.40 6.03
C GLY A 47 35.12 10.32 6.41
N ASP A 48 34.65 9.15 6.82
CA ASP A 48 33.26 8.93 7.28
C ASP A 48 32.92 9.74 8.53
N ARG A 49 33.86 9.84 9.45
CA ARG A 49 33.71 10.69 10.63
C ARG A 49 33.51 12.14 10.25
N GLU A 50 34.32 12.69 9.36
CA GLU A 50 34.20 14.07 8.89
C GLU A 50 32.92 14.32 8.10
N PHE A 51 32.57 13.41 7.20
CA PHE A 51 31.31 13.49 6.46
C PHE A 51 30.10 13.45 7.39
N GLY A 52 30.13 12.55 8.37
CA GLY A 52 29.10 12.46 9.41
C GLY A 52 28.96 13.75 10.21
N HIS A 53 30.10 14.38 10.57
CA HIS A 53 30.12 15.68 11.24
C HIS A 53 29.45 16.77 10.38
N ILE A 54 29.80 16.86 9.10
CA ILE A 54 29.17 17.83 8.16
C ILE A 54 27.66 17.61 8.07
N CYS A 55 27.22 16.38 7.86
CA CYS A 55 25.78 16.07 7.82
C CYS A 55 25.06 16.49 9.12
N THR A 56 25.67 16.25 10.28
CA THR A 56 25.12 16.65 11.59
C THR A 56 25.03 18.15 11.74
N ARG A 57 26.08 18.88 11.38
CA ARG A 57 26.10 20.34 11.38
C ARG A 57 25.05 20.96 10.45
N MET A 58 24.83 20.34 9.30
CA MET A 58 23.81 20.73 8.31
C MET A 58 22.39 20.26 8.67
N ARG A 59 22.22 19.49 9.76
CA ARG A 59 20.95 18.87 10.16
C ARG A 59 20.34 17.94 9.10
N ILE A 60 21.19 17.31 8.31
CA ILE A 60 20.76 16.34 7.29
C ILE A 60 20.50 15.00 7.97
N ARG A 61 19.26 14.53 7.89
CA ARG A 61 18.90 13.17 8.30
C ARG A 61 19.47 12.16 7.31
N ARG A 62 20.06 11.09 7.82
CA ARG A 62 20.62 10.04 6.98
C ARG A 62 20.46 8.66 7.64
N LYS A 63 20.33 7.64 6.83
CA LYS A 63 20.52 6.26 7.25
C LYS A 63 22.03 5.98 7.30
N VAL A 64 22.49 5.39 8.39
CA VAL A 64 23.87 4.90 8.50
C VAL A 64 23.87 3.38 8.40
N VAL A 65 24.72 2.86 7.51
CA VAL A 65 25.00 1.44 7.36
C VAL A 65 26.50 1.26 7.53
N VAL A 66 26.91 0.31 8.36
CA VAL A 66 28.32 -0.04 8.60
C VAL A 66 28.52 -1.48 8.17
N GLY A 67 29.56 -1.73 7.37
CA GLY A 67 29.92 -3.07 6.92
C GLY A 67 30.75 -3.06 5.65
N TYR A 68 31.34 -4.21 5.34
CA TYR A 68 32.10 -4.35 4.09
C TYR A 68 31.13 -4.41 2.91
N TRP A 69 31.40 -3.62 1.88
CA TRP A 69 30.49 -3.38 0.76
C TRP A 69 30.16 -4.62 -0.10
N LYS A 70 30.93 -5.70 0.00
CA LYS A 70 30.66 -6.98 -0.68
C LYS A 70 29.90 -7.99 0.20
N GLU A 71 29.69 -7.70 1.48
CA GLU A 71 28.98 -8.61 2.37
C GLU A 71 27.47 -8.57 2.16
N GLU A 72 26.86 -9.75 2.13
CA GLU A 72 25.43 -9.92 1.91
C GLU A 72 24.58 -9.16 2.96
N GLU A 73 24.98 -9.19 4.22
CA GLU A 73 24.31 -8.45 5.29
C GLU A 73 24.31 -6.94 5.05
N THR A 74 25.44 -6.39 4.59
CA THR A 74 25.58 -4.98 4.25
C THR A 74 24.70 -4.61 3.07
N LEU A 75 24.73 -5.42 2.02
CA LEU A 75 23.88 -5.24 0.83
C LEU A 75 22.39 -5.36 1.17
N HIS A 76 22.04 -6.28 2.06
CA HIS A 76 20.66 -6.40 2.55
C HIS A 76 20.18 -5.13 3.28
N LYS A 77 20.99 -4.56 4.18
CA LYS A 77 20.65 -3.29 4.88
C LYS A 77 20.45 -2.13 3.89
N ILE A 78 21.28 -2.07 2.85
CA ILE A 78 21.13 -1.08 1.77
C ILE A 78 19.83 -1.33 0.99
N ALA A 79 19.56 -2.57 0.60
CA ALA A 79 18.36 -2.92 -0.15
C ALA A 79 17.07 -2.58 0.62
N VAL A 80 17.03 -2.83 1.93
CA VAL A 80 15.89 -2.41 2.78
C VAL A 80 15.70 -0.90 2.74
N TRP A 81 16.77 -0.13 2.88
CA TRP A 81 16.68 1.33 2.80
C TRP A 81 16.23 1.83 1.43
N MET A 82 16.70 1.22 0.35
CA MET A 82 16.27 1.57 -1.02
C MET A 82 14.77 1.35 -1.21
N ARG A 83 14.19 0.28 -0.63
CA ARG A 83 12.74 0.03 -0.65
C ARG A 83 11.97 1.12 0.09
N VAL A 84 12.45 1.52 1.27
CA VAL A 84 11.87 2.65 2.03
C VAL A 84 11.91 3.93 1.20
N CYS A 85 13.04 4.21 0.53
CA CYS A 85 13.16 5.38 -0.34
C CYS A 85 12.22 5.32 -1.54
N ALA A 86 11.99 4.14 -2.11
CA ALA A 86 11.02 3.96 -3.21
C ALA A 86 9.59 4.24 -2.74
N GLY A 87 9.18 3.68 -1.59
CA GLY A 87 7.87 3.96 -0.99
C GLY A 87 7.69 5.45 -0.66
N TRP A 88 8.69 6.06 -0.07
CA TRP A 88 8.69 7.50 0.19
C TRP A 88 8.59 8.33 -1.09
N ALA A 89 9.34 7.99 -2.13
CA ALA A 89 9.30 8.72 -3.39
C ALA A 89 7.93 8.58 -4.10
N ASP A 90 7.30 7.40 -4.02
CA ASP A 90 5.97 7.18 -4.58
C ASP A 90 4.88 7.94 -3.82
N SER A 91 5.06 8.17 -2.51
CA SER A 91 4.10 8.92 -1.69
C SER A 91 4.13 10.44 -1.97
N GLN A 92 5.24 10.97 -2.50
CA GLN A 92 5.31 12.37 -2.87
C GLN A 92 4.41 12.63 -4.08
N ASP A 93 3.53 13.62 -4.00
CA ASP A 93 2.51 13.92 -5.01
C ASP A 93 1.54 12.76 -5.32
N MET A 94 1.41 11.78 -4.43
CA MET A 94 0.43 10.71 -4.56
C MET A 94 -0.97 11.27 -4.28
N LEU A 95 -1.91 11.00 -5.20
CA LEU A 95 -3.31 11.34 -5.01
C LEU A 95 -4.11 10.11 -4.53
N ILE A 96 -4.88 10.30 -3.46
CA ILE A 96 -5.89 9.36 -2.95
C ILE A 96 -7.27 9.94 -3.18
N ILE A 97 -8.15 9.18 -3.81
CA ILE A 97 -9.56 9.58 -4.00
C ILE A 97 -10.43 9.03 -2.89
N ARG A 98 -11.16 9.89 -2.21
CA ARG A 98 -12.21 9.50 -1.28
C ARG A 98 -13.56 9.58 -2.01
N PHE A 99 -14.13 8.41 -2.31
CA PHE A 99 -15.48 8.32 -2.87
C PHE A 99 -16.54 8.47 -1.78
N GLY A 100 -17.28 9.56 -1.81
CA GLY A 100 -18.17 9.93 -0.74
C GLY A 100 -17.43 10.47 0.49
N ASP A 101 -18.01 10.35 1.66
CA ASP A 101 -17.42 10.82 2.91
C ASP A 101 -16.84 9.67 3.75
N GLN A 102 -16.30 9.95 4.94
CA GLN A 102 -16.05 8.92 5.93
C GLN A 102 -17.38 8.45 6.54
N MET A 103 -17.41 7.26 7.09
CA MET A 103 -18.56 6.79 7.85
C MET A 103 -18.73 7.60 9.12
N ASN A 104 -19.92 8.18 9.32
CA ASN A 104 -20.21 9.10 10.42
C ASN A 104 -19.98 8.51 11.83
N ASN A 105 -20.17 7.22 11.97
CA ASN A 105 -20.12 6.55 13.27
C ASN A 105 -18.80 5.78 13.51
N VAL A 106 -17.80 5.94 12.62
CA VAL A 106 -16.48 5.32 12.76
C VAL A 106 -15.45 6.39 13.13
N ALA A 107 -14.94 6.30 14.35
CA ALA A 107 -14.17 7.38 14.96
C ALA A 107 -12.75 7.59 14.38
N VAL A 108 -12.21 6.61 13.67
CA VAL A 108 -10.76 6.59 13.32
C VAL A 108 -10.47 6.79 11.84
N THR A 109 -11.48 6.91 10.99
CA THR A 109 -11.32 6.94 9.53
C THR A 109 -10.96 8.31 8.98
N ASP A 110 -11.26 9.38 9.68
CA ASP A 110 -10.85 10.73 9.27
C ASP A 110 -9.45 11.10 9.79
N GLY A 111 -8.94 12.25 9.35
CA GLY A 111 -7.62 12.74 9.74
C GLY A 111 -7.33 14.13 9.17
N ASP A 112 -6.17 14.66 9.53
CA ASP A 112 -5.68 15.96 9.05
C ASP A 112 -4.99 15.81 7.68
N LYS A 113 -5.70 16.21 6.62
CA LYS A 113 -5.20 16.16 5.23
C LYS A 113 -4.04 17.12 5.00
N VAL A 114 -4.01 18.25 5.71
CA VAL A 114 -2.93 19.23 5.60
C VAL A 114 -1.65 18.67 6.22
N GLU A 115 -1.75 18.05 7.38
CA GLU A 115 -0.60 17.39 8.01
C GLU A 115 -0.10 16.22 7.17
N ALA A 116 -1.01 15.43 6.58
CA ALA A 116 -0.66 14.32 5.69
C ALA A 116 0.16 14.81 4.47
N GLU A 117 -0.26 15.88 3.83
CA GLU A 117 0.46 16.50 2.72
C GLU A 117 1.82 17.04 3.15
N GLN A 118 1.88 17.77 4.26
CA GLN A 118 3.14 18.34 4.77
C GLN A 118 4.16 17.29 5.20
N ARG A 119 3.72 16.21 5.84
CA ARG A 119 4.62 15.20 6.42
C ARG A 119 4.89 14.02 5.50
N MET A 120 3.89 13.60 4.73
CA MET A 120 3.94 12.38 3.92
C MET A 120 3.94 12.67 2.42
N GLY A 121 3.55 13.87 2.01
CA GLY A 121 3.59 14.36 0.63
C GLY A 121 2.43 13.89 -0.25
N TYR A 122 1.41 13.22 0.27
CA TYR A 122 0.26 12.80 -0.52
C TYR A 122 -0.95 13.70 -0.33
N HIS A 123 -1.79 13.78 -1.37
CA HIS A 123 -3.01 14.58 -1.42
C HIS A 123 -4.25 13.68 -1.31
N VAL A 124 -5.33 14.24 -0.79
CA VAL A 124 -6.61 13.54 -0.67
C VAL A 124 -7.71 14.40 -1.27
N ASP A 125 -8.30 13.92 -2.37
CA ASP A 125 -9.42 14.57 -3.01
C ASP A 125 -10.74 13.88 -2.69
N TYR A 126 -11.76 14.68 -2.47
CA TYR A 126 -13.14 14.22 -2.41
C TYR A 126 -13.68 14.01 -3.83
N CYS A 127 -14.32 12.88 -4.05
CA CYS A 127 -15.09 12.59 -5.25
C CYS A 127 -16.54 12.26 -4.86
N PRO A 128 -17.51 13.08 -5.24
CA PRO A 128 -18.91 12.76 -4.98
C PRO A 128 -19.31 11.47 -5.70
N VAL A 129 -20.17 10.70 -5.06
CA VAL A 129 -20.68 9.44 -5.65
C VAL A 129 -21.35 9.68 -7.00
N SER A 130 -22.01 10.83 -7.18
CA SER A 130 -22.62 11.21 -8.45
C SER A 130 -21.59 11.29 -9.61
N GLU A 131 -20.38 11.80 -9.36
CA GLU A 131 -19.31 11.83 -10.36
C GLU A 131 -18.87 10.40 -10.72
N LEU A 132 -18.69 9.53 -9.72
CA LEU A 132 -18.37 8.12 -9.97
C LEU A 132 -19.46 7.43 -10.78
N MET A 133 -20.72 7.73 -10.51
CA MET A 133 -21.87 7.15 -11.25
C MET A 133 -22.00 7.68 -12.68
N GLU A 134 -21.47 8.85 -13.01
CA GLU A 134 -21.35 9.30 -14.39
C GLU A 134 -20.37 8.39 -15.17
N TYR A 135 -19.19 8.14 -14.61
CA TYR A 135 -18.26 7.15 -15.21
C TYR A 135 -18.91 5.77 -15.35
N HIS A 136 -19.67 5.33 -14.34
CA HIS A 136 -20.35 4.03 -14.38
C HIS A 136 -21.39 3.94 -15.51
N LYS A 137 -22.10 5.03 -15.83
CA LYS A 137 -23.06 5.06 -16.95
C LYS A 137 -22.36 4.92 -18.31
N ASP A 138 -21.16 5.48 -18.44
CA ASP A 138 -20.42 5.52 -19.70
C ASP A 138 -19.72 4.19 -20.05
N ILE A 139 -19.60 3.26 -19.08
CA ILE A 139 -19.01 1.94 -19.30
C ILE A 139 -19.88 1.11 -20.24
N LYS A 140 -19.29 0.63 -21.34
CA LYS A 140 -19.97 -0.18 -22.33
C LYS A 140 -20.12 -1.63 -21.88
N ASN A 141 -21.24 -2.25 -22.24
CA ASN A 141 -21.51 -3.64 -21.86
C ASN A 141 -20.43 -4.62 -22.37
N GLU A 142 -19.88 -4.36 -23.57
CA GLU A 142 -18.82 -5.19 -24.16
C GLU A 142 -17.53 -5.17 -23.30
N GLU A 143 -17.23 -4.03 -22.68
CA GLU A 143 -16.07 -3.90 -21.78
C GLU A 143 -16.32 -4.68 -20.47
N VAL A 144 -17.55 -4.65 -19.97
CA VAL A 144 -17.95 -5.41 -18.80
C VAL A 144 -17.89 -6.92 -19.08
N ASP A 145 -18.45 -7.37 -20.21
CA ASP A 145 -18.42 -8.78 -20.62
C ASP A 145 -16.97 -9.30 -20.76
N ALA A 146 -16.07 -8.48 -21.33
CA ALA A 146 -14.66 -8.82 -21.45
C ALA A 146 -13.97 -8.96 -20.09
N LEU A 147 -14.32 -8.09 -19.12
CA LEU A 147 -13.77 -8.17 -17.78
C LEU A 147 -14.32 -9.37 -17.00
N VAL A 148 -15.61 -9.68 -17.13
CA VAL A 148 -16.21 -10.90 -16.56
C VAL A 148 -15.54 -12.16 -17.11
N ALA A 149 -15.30 -12.22 -18.42
CA ALA A 149 -14.55 -13.34 -19.02
C ALA A 149 -13.13 -13.46 -18.44
N THR A 150 -12.50 -12.33 -18.12
CA THR A 150 -11.20 -12.30 -17.45
C THR A 150 -11.30 -12.88 -16.02
N TYR A 151 -12.34 -12.55 -15.28
CA TYR A 151 -12.54 -13.10 -13.93
C TYR A 151 -12.66 -14.62 -13.95
N PHE A 152 -13.50 -15.17 -14.86
CA PHE A 152 -13.69 -16.62 -14.99
C PHE A 152 -12.43 -17.36 -15.43
N LYS A 153 -11.56 -16.70 -16.17
CA LYS A 153 -10.24 -17.24 -16.54
C LYS A 153 -9.24 -17.21 -15.37
N GLU A 154 -9.21 -16.11 -14.64
CA GLU A 154 -8.21 -15.88 -13.59
C GLU A 154 -8.53 -16.59 -12.27
N TYR A 155 -9.81 -16.75 -11.92
CA TYR A 155 -10.25 -17.26 -10.64
C TYR A 155 -10.98 -18.58 -10.78
N ASP A 156 -10.87 -19.42 -9.74
CA ASP A 156 -11.76 -20.56 -9.61
C ASP A 156 -13.17 -20.07 -9.31
N HIS A 157 -14.19 -20.77 -9.78
CA HIS A 157 -15.59 -20.43 -9.55
C HIS A 157 -16.49 -21.65 -9.75
N ASP A 158 -17.73 -21.54 -9.32
CA ASP A 158 -18.74 -22.53 -9.65
C ASP A 158 -19.28 -22.26 -11.06
N ALA A 159 -19.48 -23.31 -11.85
CA ALA A 159 -20.01 -23.18 -13.22
C ALA A 159 -21.37 -22.50 -13.29
N SER A 160 -22.15 -22.53 -12.22
CA SER A 160 -23.43 -21.82 -12.11
C SER A 160 -23.28 -20.29 -12.21
N LEU A 161 -22.09 -19.76 -11.87
CA LEU A 161 -21.81 -18.31 -12.02
C LEU A 161 -21.67 -17.86 -13.47
N GLU A 162 -21.53 -18.78 -14.43
CA GLU A 162 -21.49 -18.47 -15.87
C GLU A 162 -22.88 -18.36 -16.50
N ASP A 163 -23.93 -18.80 -15.80
CA ASP A 163 -25.31 -18.70 -16.30
C ASP A 163 -25.84 -17.28 -16.19
N LYS A 164 -25.89 -16.62 -17.36
CA LYS A 164 -26.33 -15.21 -17.53
C LYS A 164 -27.77 -14.95 -17.07
N SER A 165 -28.58 -15.98 -16.89
CA SER A 165 -29.96 -15.84 -16.42
C SER A 165 -30.10 -15.72 -14.92
N THR A 166 -29.01 -15.96 -14.16
CA THR A 166 -29.02 -15.97 -12.70
C THR A 166 -28.71 -14.59 -12.08
N GLU A 167 -29.25 -14.37 -10.89
CA GLU A 167 -28.91 -13.21 -10.09
C GLU A 167 -27.42 -13.20 -9.75
N ALA A 168 -26.81 -14.34 -9.48
CA ALA A 168 -25.41 -14.46 -9.13
C ALA A 168 -24.50 -13.98 -10.28
N TYR A 169 -24.77 -14.38 -11.53
CA TYR A 169 -24.06 -13.83 -12.69
C TYR A 169 -24.22 -12.30 -12.77
N GLN A 170 -25.44 -11.79 -12.58
CA GLN A 170 -25.69 -10.34 -12.64
C GLN A 170 -24.89 -9.59 -11.58
N LYS A 171 -24.69 -10.16 -10.38
CA LYS A 171 -23.84 -9.58 -9.34
C LYS A 171 -22.37 -9.56 -9.75
N VAL A 172 -21.85 -10.59 -10.39
CA VAL A 172 -20.48 -10.60 -10.95
C VAL A 172 -20.35 -9.54 -12.05
N TRP A 173 -21.35 -9.43 -12.92
CA TRP A 173 -21.36 -8.45 -14.02
C TRP A 173 -21.40 -7.00 -13.48
N ASN A 174 -22.23 -6.73 -12.49
CA ASN A 174 -22.33 -5.40 -11.87
C ASN A 174 -21.04 -5.06 -11.08
N ALA A 175 -20.40 -6.04 -10.43
CA ALA A 175 -19.09 -5.85 -9.79
C ALA A 175 -18.00 -5.49 -10.82
N ALA A 176 -18.01 -6.11 -11.99
CA ALA A 176 -17.09 -5.77 -13.08
C ALA A 176 -17.32 -4.36 -13.62
N LYS A 177 -18.58 -3.95 -13.75
CA LYS A 177 -18.92 -2.59 -14.17
C LYS A 177 -18.47 -1.55 -13.15
N ALA A 178 -18.64 -1.83 -11.86
CA ALA A 178 -18.14 -0.99 -10.77
C ALA A 178 -16.60 -0.88 -10.78
N GLU A 179 -15.89 -1.99 -11.02
CA GLU A 179 -14.41 -1.95 -11.16
C GLU A 179 -13.98 -1.05 -12.30
N LEU A 180 -14.61 -1.17 -13.46
CA LEU A 180 -14.27 -0.34 -14.61
C LEU A 180 -14.50 1.14 -14.35
N ALA A 181 -15.59 1.50 -13.69
CA ALA A 181 -15.89 2.88 -13.33
C ALA A 181 -14.87 3.47 -12.35
N ILE A 182 -14.57 2.75 -11.27
CA ILE A 182 -13.54 3.15 -10.29
C ILE A 182 -12.19 3.30 -11.00
N ARG A 183 -11.80 2.32 -11.81
CA ARG A 183 -10.57 2.32 -12.58
C ARG A 183 -10.49 3.51 -13.54
N ALA A 184 -11.58 3.84 -14.22
CA ALA A 184 -11.63 4.95 -15.17
C ALA A 184 -11.36 6.29 -14.48
N ILE A 185 -12.02 6.54 -13.34
CA ILE A 185 -11.82 7.80 -12.61
C ILE A 185 -10.43 7.88 -11.97
N LEU A 186 -9.91 6.77 -11.41
CA LEU A 186 -8.55 6.74 -10.87
C LEU A 186 -7.51 7.06 -11.96
N LYS A 187 -7.68 6.50 -13.15
CA LYS A 187 -6.81 6.81 -14.31
C LYS A 187 -6.95 8.26 -14.76
N ALA A 188 -8.17 8.76 -14.90
CA ALA A 188 -8.44 10.12 -15.33
C ALA A 188 -7.83 11.17 -14.41
N LYS A 189 -7.86 10.94 -13.10
CA LYS A 189 -7.31 11.84 -12.08
C LYS A 189 -5.82 11.56 -11.76
N GLY A 190 -5.24 10.49 -12.29
CA GLY A 190 -3.86 10.07 -11.95
C GLY A 190 -3.71 9.58 -10.51
N ALA A 191 -4.80 9.12 -9.90
CA ALA A 191 -4.80 8.67 -8.52
C ALA A 191 -4.12 7.30 -8.35
N LYS A 192 -3.46 7.11 -7.22
CA LYS A 192 -2.76 5.87 -6.86
C LYS A 192 -3.46 5.07 -5.77
N GLY A 193 -4.57 5.57 -5.25
CA GLY A 193 -5.38 4.89 -4.26
C GLY A 193 -6.75 5.51 -4.10
N PHE A 194 -7.60 4.83 -3.38
CA PHE A 194 -8.98 5.25 -3.13
C PHE A 194 -9.51 4.66 -1.83
N THR A 195 -10.61 5.23 -1.38
CA THR A 195 -11.38 4.69 -0.27
C THR A 195 -12.87 4.71 -0.60
N THR A 196 -13.59 3.76 -0.05
CA THR A 196 -15.03 3.61 -0.16
C THR A 196 -15.66 3.61 1.22
N ASN A 197 -16.96 3.84 1.30
CA ASN A 197 -17.71 3.65 2.55
C ASN A 197 -19.04 2.94 2.28
N PHE A 198 -19.60 2.34 3.31
CA PHE A 198 -20.84 1.57 3.23
C PHE A 198 -22.08 2.46 3.20
N ASP A 199 -22.00 3.70 3.71
CA ASP A 199 -23.12 4.62 3.77
C ASP A 199 -23.47 5.19 2.39
N ASP A 200 -22.44 5.49 1.58
CA ASP A 200 -22.62 6.22 0.32
C ASP A 200 -22.68 5.32 -0.93
N LEU A 201 -21.95 4.19 -0.94
CA LEU A 201 -21.74 3.42 -2.16
C LEU A 201 -22.63 2.18 -2.35
N GLY A 202 -23.49 1.85 -1.44
CA GLY A 202 -24.28 0.62 -1.54
C GLY A 202 -25.77 0.85 -1.78
N ASP A 203 -26.21 2.00 -2.25
CA ASP A 203 -27.63 2.33 -2.35
C ASP A 203 -28.06 2.75 -3.76
N ILE A 204 -28.75 1.84 -4.46
CA ILE A 204 -29.29 2.10 -5.79
C ILE A 204 -30.30 3.24 -5.79
N GLU A 205 -31.13 3.36 -4.75
CA GLU A 205 -32.17 4.41 -4.67
C GLU A 205 -31.55 5.81 -4.51
N TYR A 206 -30.37 5.89 -3.91
CA TYR A 206 -29.69 7.14 -3.59
C TYR A 206 -28.39 7.39 -4.34
N ASN A 207 -28.14 6.74 -5.48
CA ASN A 207 -26.99 6.95 -6.38
C ASN A 207 -25.76 6.07 -6.16
N GLY A 208 -25.89 4.89 -5.59
CA GLY A 208 -24.79 3.96 -5.39
C GLY A 208 -24.77 2.79 -6.36
N PHE A 209 -23.87 1.87 -6.09
CA PHE A 209 -23.84 0.54 -6.72
C PHE A 209 -24.87 -0.39 -6.08
N ASP A 210 -25.27 -1.44 -6.78
CA ASP A 210 -26.18 -2.46 -6.26
C ASP A 210 -25.56 -3.40 -5.21
N GLN A 211 -24.28 -3.24 -4.98
CA GLN A 211 -23.47 -3.95 -3.98
C GLN A 211 -22.26 -3.11 -3.61
N ILE A 212 -21.67 -3.40 -2.47
CA ILE A 212 -20.37 -2.81 -2.10
C ILE A 212 -19.30 -3.32 -3.08
N PRO A 213 -18.41 -2.46 -3.62
CA PRO A 213 -17.46 -2.84 -4.66
C PRO A 213 -16.25 -3.62 -4.13
N GLY A 214 -16.51 -4.70 -3.35
CA GLY A 214 -15.47 -5.50 -2.70
C GLY A 214 -14.56 -6.20 -3.70
N LEU A 215 -15.10 -6.85 -4.73
CA LEU A 215 -14.30 -7.49 -5.77
C LEU A 215 -13.41 -6.47 -6.51
N ALA A 216 -13.96 -5.29 -6.84
CA ALA A 216 -13.20 -4.22 -7.45
C ALA A 216 -12.02 -3.77 -6.57
N SER A 217 -12.27 -3.59 -5.28
CA SER A 217 -11.24 -3.19 -4.30
C SER A 217 -10.14 -4.25 -4.17
N GLN A 218 -10.50 -5.55 -4.10
CA GLN A 218 -9.54 -6.64 -4.04
C GLN A 218 -8.61 -6.68 -5.26
N ARG A 219 -9.18 -6.53 -6.46
CA ARG A 219 -8.43 -6.56 -7.72
C ARG A 219 -7.55 -5.34 -7.90
N LEU A 220 -8.07 -4.16 -7.63
CA LEU A 220 -7.31 -2.89 -7.69
C LEU A 220 -6.16 -2.87 -6.69
N MET A 221 -6.35 -3.40 -5.47
CA MET A 221 -5.26 -3.59 -4.50
C MET A 221 -4.17 -4.50 -5.05
N ALA A 222 -4.53 -5.62 -5.67
CA ALA A 222 -3.54 -6.54 -6.26
C ALA A 222 -2.68 -5.87 -7.33
N GLU A 223 -3.24 -4.92 -8.06
CA GLU A 223 -2.53 -4.11 -9.06
C GLU A 223 -1.74 -2.94 -8.45
N GLY A 224 -1.89 -2.70 -7.14
CA GLY A 224 -1.14 -1.69 -6.40
C GLY A 224 -1.87 -0.38 -6.15
N TYR A 225 -3.14 -0.27 -6.44
CA TYR A 225 -3.91 0.87 -5.94
C TYR A 225 -4.06 0.77 -4.43
N GLY A 226 -3.78 1.86 -3.74
CA GLY A 226 -4.03 1.95 -2.30
C GLY A 226 -5.50 1.83 -1.98
N PHE A 227 -5.84 1.10 -0.91
CA PHE A 227 -7.20 0.95 -0.45
C PHE A 227 -7.31 1.06 1.07
N GLY A 228 -8.35 1.74 1.53
CA GLY A 228 -8.83 1.77 2.90
C GLY A 228 -10.35 1.78 2.90
N ALA A 229 -10.97 1.03 3.80
CA ALA A 229 -12.42 1.02 3.94
C ALA A 229 -12.93 2.27 4.68
N GLU A 230 -14.24 2.48 4.68
CA GLU A 230 -14.95 3.41 5.54
C GLU A 230 -14.54 4.88 5.42
N GLY A 231 -13.93 5.26 4.30
CA GLY A 231 -13.39 6.60 4.09
C GLY A 231 -11.95 6.79 4.59
N ASP A 232 -11.28 5.74 5.09
CA ASP A 232 -9.91 5.82 5.62
C ASP A 232 -8.85 5.95 4.52
N TRP A 233 -8.68 7.18 4.07
CA TRP A 233 -7.66 7.56 3.10
C TRP A 233 -6.22 7.39 3.64
N LYS A 234 -6.01 7.37 4.97
CA LYS A 234 -4.71 7.15 5.59
C LYS A 234 -4.24 5.72 5.36
N SER A 235 -5.13 4.74 5.58
CA SER A 235 -4.89 3.34 5.29
C SER A 235 -4.69 3.09 3.80
N ALA A 236 -5.43 3.80 2.92
CA ALA A 236 -5.21 3.72 1.48
C ALA A 236 -3.80 4.19 1.08
N ALA A 237 -3.33 5.32 1.61
CA ALA A 237 -1.99 5.83 1.37
C ALA A 237 -0.91 4.88 1.91
N LEU A 238 -1.11 4.34 3.12
CA LEU A 238 -0.22 3.36 3.73
C LEU A 238 -0.13 2.08 2.91
N TYR A 239 -1.27 1.52 2.48
CA TYR A 239 -1.29 0.32 1.64
C TYR A 239 -0.44 0.53 0.37
N ARG A 240 -0.67 1.63 -0.36
CA ARG A 240 0.11 1.94 -1.57
C ARG A 240 1.60 2.02 -1.29
N THR A 241 1.99 2.70 -0.23
CA THR A 241 3.40 2.83 0.18
C THR A 241 4.02 1.46 0.48
N VAL A 242 3.33 0.62 1.25
CA VAL A 242 3.78 -0.74 1.58
C VAL A 242 3.83 -1.62 0.33
N TRP A 243 2.84 -1.51 -0.56
CA TRP A 243 2.84 -2.24 -1.83
C TRP A 243 4.07 -1.93 -2.68
N VAL A 244 4.44 -0.64 -2.79
CA VAL A 244 5.68 -0.22 -3.52
C VAL A 244 6.93 -0.78 -2.84
N MET A 245 7.01 -0.70 -1.51
CA MET A 245 8.15 -1.26 -0.76
C MET A 245 8.27 -2.78 -0.91
N ASN A 246 7.16 -3.47 -1.16
CA ASN A 246 7.09 -4.92 -1.28
C ASN A 246 7.39 -5.44 -2.69
N GLN A 247 7.57 -4.59 -3.69
CA GLN A 247 7.82 -5.02 -5.07
C GLN A 247 9.06 -5.89 -5.19
N GLY A 248 8.92 -7.03 -5.91
CA GLY A 248 9.98 -8.03 -6.08
C GLY A 248 10.23 -8.91 -4.84
N LEU A 249 9.45 -8.80 -3.78
CA LEU A 249 9.44 -9.75 -2.66
C LEU A 249 8.38 -10.83 -2.89
N PRO A 250 8.59 -12.06 -2.39
CA PRO A 250 7.67 -13.19 -2.62
C PRO A 250 6.38 -13.12 -1.80
N LYS A 251 6.24 -12.12 -0.94
CA LYS A 251 5.10 -11.95 -0.03
C LYS A 251 4.27 -10.74 -0.45
N GLY A 252 2.95 -10.82 -0.28
CA GLY A 252 2.02 -9.74 -0.54
C GLY A 252 1.77 -8.86 0.68
N CYS A 253 0.96 -7.83 0.49
CA CYS A 253 0.35 -7.02 1.55
C CYS A 253 -1.17 -6.96 1.33
N SER A 254 -1.91 -6.63 2.38
CA SER A 254 -3.36 -6.47 2.33
C SER A 254 -3.80 -5.36 3.26
N PHE A 255 -4.92 -4.73 2.93
CA PHE A 255 -5.76 -4.07 3.92
C PHE A 255 -6.38 -5.16 4.80
N LEU A 256 -6.34 -4.99 6.10
CA LEU A 256 -6.89 -5.89 7.11
C LEU A 256 -7.29 -5.08 8.34
N GLU A 257 -8.29 -5.58 9.05
CA GLU A 257 -8.67 -5.10 10.37
C GLU A 257 -8.56 -6.22 11.39
N ASP A 258 -8.40 -5.88 12.65
CA ASP A 258 -8.52 -6.80 13.79
C ASP A 258 -10.00 -7.14 13.95
N TYR A 259 -10.41 -8.32 13.47
CA TYR A 259 -11.83 -8.63 13.26
C TYR A 259 -12.43 -9.49 14.37
N THR A 260 -11.75 -10.58 14.74
CA THR A 260 -12.31 -11.54 15.69
C THR A 260 -11.23 -12.08 16.62
N LEU A 261 -11.51 -12.09 17.91
CA LEU A 261 -10.66 -12.70 18.91
C LEU A 261 -10.87 -14.21 18.96
N ASN A 262 -9.78 -14.96 19.06
CA ASN A 262 -9.80 -16.39 19.34
C ASN A 262 -9.12 -16.65 20.68
N PHE A 263 -9.86 -17.27 21.60
CA PHE A 263 -9.40 -17.61 22.95
C PHE A 263 -9.15 -19.11 23.14
N ASP A 264 -9.22 -19.91 22.06
CA ASP A 264 -8.91 -21.34 22.10
C ASP A 264 -7.39 -21.56 22.03
N GLY A 265 -6.92 -22.42 22.93
CA GLY A 265 -5.51 -22.76 23.01
C GLY A 265 -4.71 -22.00 24.08
N ALA A 266 -3.38 -22.21 24.06
CA ALA A 266 -2.46 -21.64 25.06
C ALA A 266 -2.21 -20.13 24.92
N ASN A 267 -2.46 -19.58 23.72
CA ASN A 267 -2.28 -18.17 23.41
C ASN A 267 -3.51 -17.64 22.71
N SER A 268 -3.97 -16.46 23.13
CA SER A 268 -5.01 -15.73 22.42
C SER A 268 -4.49 -15.26 21.06
N SER A 269 -5.33 -15.28 20.05
CA SER A 269 -5.00 -14.81 18.70
C SER A 269 -6.12 -13.94 18.14
N ILE A 270 -5.80 -13.22 17.09
CA ILE A 270 -6.73 -12.33 16.38
C ILE A 270 -6.84 -12.80 14.94
N LEU A 271 -8.07 -12.99 14.45
CA LEU A 271 -8.34 -13.08 13.02
C LEU A 271 -8.30 -11.64 12.46
N GLN A 272 -7.28 -11.37 11.67
CA GLN A 272 -7.21 -10.16 10.87
C GLN A 272 -7.86 -10.43 9.52
N SER A 273 -8.87 -9.66 9.17
CA SER A 273 -9.65 -9.84 7.95
C SER A 273 -10.35 -8.54 7.58
N HIS A 274 -11.22 -8.59 6.59
CA HIS A 274 -12.28 -7.63 6.31
C HIS A 274 -13.45 -8.35 5.64
N MET A 275 -14.63 -7.74 5.61
CA MET A 275 -15.83 -8.38 5.07
C MET A 275 -15.72 -8.76 3.60
N LEU A 276 -15.07 -7.91 2.80
CA LEU A 276 -14.99 -8.05 1.35
C LEU A 276 -13.58 -7.82 0.80
N GLU A 277 -12.83 -6.86 1.35
CA GLU A 277 -11.70 -6.23 0.69
C GLU A 277 -10.34 -6.73 1.21
N VAL A 278 -10.15 -8.06 1.24
CA VAL A 278 -8.83 -8.65 1.52
C VAL A 278 -8.09 -8.89 0.21
N CYS A 279 -6.86 -8.42 0.12
CA CYS A 279 -6.07 -8.47 -1.12
C CYS A 279 -5.64 -9.91 -1.46
N PRO A 280 -5.87 -10.39 -2.69
CA PRO A 280 -5.47 -11.73 -3.10
C PRO A 280 -3.95 -11.93 -3.21
N LEU A 281 -3.12 -10.90 -3.10
CA LEU A 281 -1.66 -11.05 -3.05
C LEU A 281 -1.16 -11.85 -1.84
N ILE A 282 -1.96 -11.97 -0.77
CA ILE A 282 -1.64 -12.81 0.38
C ILE A 282 -2.17 -14.24 0.26
N ALA A 283 -2.84 -14.59 -0.83
CA ALA A 283 -3.41 -15.93 -1.04
C ALA A 283 -2.33 -17.01 -1.16
N ALA A 284 -2.55 -18.13 -0.48
CA ALA A 284 -1.73 -19.34 -0.60
C ALA A 284 -2.14 -20.25 -1.76
N ASN A 285 -3.41 -20.15 -2.17
CA ASN A 285 -4.01 -20.91 -3.26
C ASN A 285 -4.61 -19.95 -4.29
N LYS A 286 -5.01 -20.46 -5.44
CA LYS A 286 -5.76 -19.70 -6.44
C LYS A 286 -7.04 -19.17 -5.79
N PRO A 287 -7.32 -17.86 -5.82
CA PRO A 287 -8.55 -17.32 -5.27
C PRO A 287 -9.78 -17.84 -6.01
N ARG A 288 -10.87 -17.98 -5.29
CA ARG A 288 -12.17 -18.39 -5.82
C ARG A 288 -13.12 -17.22 -5.84
N LEU A 289 -13.74 -16.97 -6.99
CA LEU A 289 -14.82 -15.99 -7.13
C LEU A 289 -16.11 -16.60 -6.60
N GLU A 290 -16.75 -15.91 -5.68
CA GLU A 290 -17.99 -16.32 -5.06
C GLU A 290 -18.96 -15.15 -4.95
N VAL A 291 -20.26 -15.46 -4.89
CA VAL A 291 -21.32 -14.49 -4.61
C VAL A 291 -22.04 -14.95 -3.35
N HIS A 292 -21.99 -14.10 -2.32
CA HIS A 292 -22.59 -14.37 -1.02
C HIS A 292 -23.46 -13.22 -0.55
N PHE A 293 -24.50 -13.58 0.21
CA PHE A 293 -25.34 -12.58 0.84
C PHE A 293 -24.60 -11.93 2.02
N LEU A 294 -24.39 -10.61 1.93
CA LEU A 294 -23.88 -9.81 3.02
C LEU A 294 -25.05 -9.42 3.91
N GLY A 295 -25.21 -10.12 5.04
CA GLY A 295 -26.38 -10.03 5.91
C GLY A 295 -26.28 -9.00 7.04
N ILE A 296 -25.11 -8.39 7.21
CA ILE A 296 -24.84 -7.43 8.29
C ILE A 296 -24.53 -6.06 7.73
N GLY A 297 -24.68 -5.05 8.58
CA GLY A 297 -24.43 -3.66 8.20
C GLY A 297 -25.63 -3.02 7.49
N ILE A 298 -25.35 -1.88 6.89
CA ILE A 298 -26.36 -0.98 6.32
C ILE A 298 -26.86 -1.51 4.97
N ARG A 299 -26.04 -2.28 4.25
CA ARG A 299 -26.30 -2.73 2.87
C ARG A 299 -26.34 -4.25 2.76
N LYS A 300 -27.52 -4.79 2.92
CA LYS A 300 -27.77 -6.24 2.75
C LYS A 300 -27.95 -6.56 1.28
N SER A 301 -26.99 -7.24 0.67
CA SER A 301 -27.05 -7.65 -0.73
C SER A 301 -26.24 -8.88 -1.04
N GLN A 302 -26.56 -9.56 -2.13
CA GLN A 302 -25.66 -10.50 -2.75
C GLN A 302 -24.43 -9.74 -3.27
N THR A 303 -23.23 -10.19 -2.91
CA THR A 303 -21.98 -9.47 -3.20
C THR A 303 -20.93 -10.41 -3.75
N ALA A 304 -20.34 -10.03 -4.87
CA ALA A 304 -19.23 -10.74 -5.49
C ALA A 304 -17.91 -10.42 -4.77
N ARG A 305 -17.12 -11.44 -4.50
CA ARG A 305 -15.81 -11.34 -3.83
C ARG A 305 -14.88 -12.49 -4.14
N LEU A 306 -13.59 -12.32 -3.90
CA LEU A 306 -12.59 -13.37 -3.91
C LEU A 306 -12.43 -13.95 -2.51
N VAL A 307 -12.46 -15.28 -2.43
CA VAL A 307 -12.24 -16.05 -1.22
C VAL A 307 -11.00 -16.92 -1.40
N PHE A 308 -10.16 -17.01 -0.37
CA PHE A 308 -8.91 -17.77 -0.42
C PHE A 308 -8.38 -18.06 0.99
N THR A 309 -7.44 -18.98 1.08
CA THR A 309 -6.63 -19.20 2.28
C THR A 309 -5.38 -18.32 2.21
N SER A 310 -5.06 -17.61 3.28
CA SER A 310 -3.84 -16.79 3.33
C SER A 310 -2.58 -17.65 3.53
N LYS A 311 -1.44 -17.11 3.07
CA LYS A 311 -0.12 -17.71 3.31
C LYS A 311 0.22 -17.68 4.79
N VAL A 312 0.84 -18.76 5.26
CA VAL A 312 1.43 -18.84 6.59
C VAL A 312 2.82 -18.21 6.59
N GLY A 313 3.16 -17.51 7.64
CA GLY A 313 4.50 -16.90 7.79
C GLY A 313 4.56 -15.75 8.78
N THR A 314 5.72 -15.14 8.87
CA THR A 314 5.93 -13.91 9.65
C THR A 314 5.49 -12.72 8.84
N GLY A 315 4.76 -11.80 9.48
CA GLY A 315 4.32 -10.54 8.92
C GLY A 315 4.47 -9.40 9.92
N CYS A 316 4.12 -8.20 9.51
CA CYS A 316 3.95 -7.06 10.40
C CYS A 316 2.63 -6.35 10.08
N THR A 317 2.00 -5.82 11.09
CA THR A 317 0.86 -4.92 10.99
C THR A 317 1.36 -3.49 11.10
N ALA A 318 0.80 -2.60 10.28
CA ALA A 318 1.10 -1.18 10.32
C ALA A 318 -0.19 -0.38 10.18
N THR A 319 -0.28 0.74 10.90
CA THR A 319 -1.41 1.68 10.80
C THR A 319 -0.90 3.12 10.85
N ILE A 320 -1.69 4.04 10.30
CA ILE A 320 -1.50 5.48 10.47
C ILE A 320 -2.73 6.02 11.20
N VAL A 321 -2.48 6.61 12.36
CA VAL A 321 -3.52 7.26 13.14
C VAL A 321 -3.30 8.78 13.15
N ALA A 322 -4.39 9.53 13.07
CA ALA A 322 -4.33 10.96 13.31
C ALA A 322 -4.14 11.22 14.80
N VAL A 323 -3.08 11.93 15.16
CA VAL A 323 -2.80 12.32 16.53
C VAL A 323 -2.83 13.85 16.62
N SER A 324 -3.88 14.39 17.23
CA SER A 324 -4.06 15.84 17.40
C SER A 324 -3.38 16.37 18.67
N TYR A 325 -2.95 15.50 19.54
CA TYR A 325 -2.21 15.88 20.76
C TYR A 325 -0.75 15.49 20.56
N THR A 326 0.03 16.47 20.38
CA THR A 326 1.48 16.32 20.44
C THR A 326 1.88 16.99 21.71
N HIS A 327 2.47 16.33 22.59
CA HIS A 327 3.03 16.85 23.85
C HIS A 327 2.05 16.88 25.01
N LEU A 328 2.04 15.75 25.65
CA LEU A 328 2.00 15.76 27.10
C LEU A 328 3.42 15.72 27.63
#